data_f8092ead39fce640782b063e58b7b7be
#
_entry.id   f8092ead39fce640782b063e58b7b7be
#
_cell.length_a   1.000
_cell.length_b   1.000
_cell.length_c   1.000
_cell.angle_alpha   90.00
_cell.angle_beta   90.00
_cell.angle_gamma   90.00
#
_symmetry.space_group_name_H-M   'P 1'
#
loop_
_entity.id
_entity.type
_entity.pdbx_description
1 polymer ?
#
loop_
_entity_poly.entity_id
_entity_poly.type
_entity_poly.pdbx_seq_one_letter_code
_entity_poly.pdbx_strand_id
1 'polypeptide(L)'
;AGVSIARATAVCVTHFHGDHCLGLPGVIQRRSFDNRTTAATVKPLPIFFPGDGVQYFERLRHASISHDVSAVVPQPIDGPGVIGKVGDLTLRAVPLEHRCTTYGYRLDEPDGLSVVPERLAETGIGGPDVGVLLEQGWFDGPNGRVTRDDVTITRKGQSMAFVMDTVMCDGALELADGVDLLV
;
A
#
# COMPACT_ATOMS: atom_id res chain seq x y z
N ALA A 1 -6.72 -0.11 18.82
CA ALA A 1 -5.78 -1.17 18.42
C ALA A 1 -4.60 -0.49 17.74
N GLY A 2 -3.40 -0.61 18.31
CA GLY A 2 -2.21 0.01 17.75
C GLY A 2 -1.67 -0.80 16.55
N VAL A 3 -1.39 -0.11 15.46
CA VAL A 3 -0.67 -0.71 14.32
C VAL A 3 0.82 -0.70 14.66
N SER A 4 1.48 -1.86 14.62
CA SER A 4 2.93 -1.93 14.82
C SER A 4 3.67 -1.49 13.56
N ILE A 5 4.63 -0.59 13.70
CA ILE A 5 5.49 -0.15 12.59
C ILE A 5 6.31 -1.29 11.97
N ALA A 6 6.56 -2.36 12.72
CA ALA A 6 7.21 -3.57 12.20
C ALA A 6 6.41 -4.23 11.06
N ARG A 7 5.11 -3.97 10.99
CA ARG A 7 4.21 -4.49 9.93
C ARG A 7 3.98 -3.51 8.79
N ALA A 8 4.51 -2.29 8.88
CA ALA A 8 4.40 -1.31 7.81
C ALA A 8 5.16 -1.78 6.56
N THR A 9 4.52 -1.70 5.42
CA THR A 9 5.05 -2.06 4.11
C THR A 9 5.44 -0.84 3.27
N ALA A 10 4.91 0.33 3.61
CA ALA A 10 5.29 1.63 3.07
C ALA A 10 4.94 2.73 4.08
N VAL A 11 5.55 3.90 3.94
CA VAL A 11 5.18 5.14 4.62
C VAL A 11 5.04 6.23 3.56
N CYS A 12 3.97 7.03 3.65
CA CYS A 12 3.74 8.17 2.78
C CYS A 12 3.70 9.43 3.65
N VAL A 13 4.57 10.40 3.35
CA VAL A 13 4.61 11.71 4.00
C VAL A 13 3.98 12.72 3.04
N THR A 14 2.91 13.36 3.47
CA THR A 14 2.18 14.31 2.62
C THR A 14 3.02 15.56 2.34
N HIS A 15 3.66 16.10 3.38
CA HIS A 15 4.52 17.28 3.33
C HIS A 15 5.39 17.38 4.59
N PHE A 16 6.28 18.36 4.64
CA PHE A 16 7.27 18.48 5.72
C PHE A 16 6.94 19.55 6.78
N HIS A 17 5.66 19.84 7.08
CA HIS A 17 5.31 20.52 8.33
C HIS A 17 5.53 19.57 9.52
N GLY A 18 5.86 20.13 10.69
CA GLY A 18 6.33 19.35 11.82
C GLY A 18 5.34 18.30 12.31
N ASP A 19 4.06 18.63 12.38
CA ASP A 19 2.98 17.74 12.81
C ASP A 19 2.75 16.54 11.86
N HIS A 20 3.27 16.63 10.62
CA HIS A 20 3.16 15.54 9.61
C HIS A 20 4.45 14.73 9.44
N CYS A 21 5.61 15.24 9.90
CA CYS A 21 6.89 14.57 9.65
C CYS A 21 7.72 14.26 10.89
N LEU A 22 7.51 14.93 12.05
CA LEU A 22 8.33 14.74 13.24
C LEU A 22 8.20 13.35 13.89
N GLY A 23 7.19 12.57 13.53
CA GLY A 23 7.10 11.16 13.92
C GLY A 23 8.10 10.24 13.21
N LEU A 24 8.68 10.68 12.09
CA LEU A 24 9.53 9.87 11.22
C LEU A 24 10.81 9.35 11.91
N PRO A 25 11.54 10.16 12.72
CA PRO A 25 12.68 9.65 13.48
C PRO A 25 12.33 8.47 14.38
N GLY A 26 11.18 8.52 15.04
CA GLY A 26 10.69 7.42 15.88
C GLY A 26 10.39 6.15 15.09
N VAL A 27 9.81 6.28 13.91
CA VAL A 27 9.56 5.18 12.97
C VAL A 27 10.88 4.51 12.57
N ILE A 28 11.88 5.29 12.16
CA ILE A 28 13.19 4.81 11.71
C ILE A 28 13.93 4.11 12.85
N GLN A 29 13.96 4.72 14.03
CA GLN A 29 14.61 4.14 15.22
C GLN A 29 13.93 2.85 15.68
N ARG A 30 12.60 2.84 15.75
CA ARG A 30 11.85 1.65 16.13
C ARG A 30 12.12 0.50 15.16
N ARG A 31 12.13 0.78 13.87
CA ARG A 31 12.44 -0.22 12.85
C ARG A 31 13.90 -0.72 12.96
N SER A 32 14.86 0.18 13.22
CA SER A 32 16.25 -0.21 13.47
C SER A 32 16.38 -1.13 14.69
N PHE A 33 15.59 -0.87 15.74
CA PHE A 33 15.57 -1.72 16.94
C PHE A 33 14.99 -3.11 16.60
N ASP A 34 13.84 -3.17 15.95
CA ASP A 34 13.19 -4.43 15.57
C ASP A 34 14.11 -5.26 14.66
N ASN A 35 14.80 -4.63 13.70
CA ASN A 35 15.72 -5.30 12.78
C ASN A 35 16.97 -5.87 13.46
N ARG A 36 17.43 -5.27 14.56
CA ARG A 36 18.55 -5.81 15.36
C ARG A 36 18.15 -7.02 16.21
N THR A 37 16.91 -7.07 16.61
CA THR A 37 16.41 -8.10 17.55
C THR A 37 15.79 -9.31 16.83
N THR A 38 15.58 -9.23 15.53
CA THR A 38 14.93 -10.28 14.75
C THR A 38 15.94 -10.94 13.81
N ALA A 39 16.05 -12.28 13.87
CA ALA A 39 16.88 -13.07 12.95
C ALA A 39 16.28 -13.18 11.52
N ALA A 40 15.12 -12.59 11.28
CA ALA A 40 14.46 -12.62 9.98
C ALA A 40 15.09 -11.67 8.98
N THR A 41 15.00 -11.99 7.69
CA THR A 41 15.42 -11.08 6.61
C THR A 41 14.67 -9.77 6.69
N VAL A 42 15.42 -8.68 6.84
CA VAL A 42 14.87 -7.34 6.91
C VAL A 42 14.29 -6.93 5.56
N LYS A 43 12.98 -6.68 5.51
CA LYS A 43 12.33 -6.18 4.29
C LYS A 43 12.57 -4.66 4.16
N PRO A 44 12.91 -4.15 2.98
CA PRO A 44 12.97 -2.70 2.75
C PRO A 44 11.65 -2.01 3.09
N LEU A 45 11.73 -0.80 3.67
CA LEU A 45 10.59 0.06 3.93
C LEU A 45 10.69 1.30 3.04
N PRO A 46 9.98 1.40 1.93
CA PRO A 46 9.91 2.61 1.15
C PRO A 46 9.22 3.71 1.93
N ILE A 47 9.80 4.92 1.90
CA ILE A 47 9.19 6.13 2.42
C ILE A 47 9.05 7.12 1.27
N PHE A 48 7.81 7.36 0.87
CA PHE A 48 7.44 8.31 -0.18
C PHE A 48 7.24 9.69 0.44
N PHE A 49 7.76 10.73 -0.22
CA PHE A 49 7.66 12.11 0.25
C PHE A 49 7.92 13.11 -0.89
N PRO A 50 7.47 14.39 -0.80
CA PRO A 50 7.78 15.41 -1.79
C PRO A 50 9.27 15.55 -2.07
N GLY A 51 9.67 15.55 -3.34
CA GLY A 51 11.09 15.51 -3.76
C GLY A 51 11.89 16.73 -3.32
N ASP A 52 11.27 17.92 -3.24
CA ASP A 52 11.90 19.13 -2.68
C ASP A 52 12.19 19.03 -1.18
N GLY A 53 11.62 18.02 -0.51
CA GLY A 53 11.79 17.74 0.91
C GLY A 53 12.97 16.81 1.26
N VAL A 54 13.81 16.37 0.31
CA VAL A 54 14.94 15.45 0.55
C VAL A 54 15.82 15.92 1.71
N GLN A 55 16.14 17.20 1.80
CA GLN A 55 16.95 17.76 2.88
C GLN A 55 16.29 17.62 4.26
N TYR A 56 14.96 17.72 4.34
CA TYR A 56 14.21 17.56 5.59
C TYR A 56 14.16 16.09 5.99
N PHE A 57 13.94 15.20 5.03
CA PHE A 57 14.00 13.77 5.26
C PHE A 57 15.35 13.34 5.84
N GLU A 58 16.47 13.77 5.26
CA GLU A 58 17.80 13.43 5.75
C GLU A 58 18.08 14.00 7.16
N ARG A 59 17.64 15.21 7.45
CA ARG A 59 17.73 15.79 8.82
C ARG A 59 16.93 14.97 9.83
N LEU A 60 15.73 14.52 9.47
CA LEU A 60 14.88 13.71 10.33
C LEU A 60 15.48 12.30 10.53
N ARG A 61 16.04 11.72 9.47
CA ARG A 61 16.71 10.42 9.51
C ARG A 61 17.89 10.42 10.48
N HIS A 62 18.61 11.52 10.53
CA HIS A 62 19.79 11.71 11.37
C HIS A 62 19.54 12.61 12.59
N ALA A 63 18.29 12.74 13.04
CA ALA A 63 17.92 13.62 14.16
C ALA A 63 18.50 13.20 15.51
N SER A 64 19.08 12.01 15.62
CA SER A 64 19.70 11.50 16.85
C SER A 64 20.90 10.62 16.56
N ILE A 65 21.73 10.40 17.58
CA ILE A 65 22.83 9.43 17.49
C ILE A 65 22.24 8.02 17.51
N SER A 66 22.18 7.38 16.34
CA SER A 66 21.70 6.01 16.18
C SER A 66 22.45 5.29 15.06
N HIS A 67 22.65 3.98 15.22
CA HIS A 67 23.11 3.13 14.12
C HIS A 67 21.89 2.71 13.30
N ASP A 68 21.72 3.30 12.12
CA ASP A 68 20.58 3.05 11.24
C ASP A 68 20.72 1.72 10.49
N VAL A 69 19.96 0.74 10.93
CA VAL A 69 19.76 -0.55 10.27
C VAL A 69 18.28 -0.75 9.93
N SER A 70 17.54 0.34 9.79
CA SER A 70 16.09 0.33 9.54
C SER A 70 15.69 -0.26 8.20
N ALA A 71 16.62 -0.33 7.24
CA ALA A 71 16.36 -0.66 5.83
C ALA A 71 15.31 0.27 5.18
N VAL A 72 15.27 1.52 5.62
CA VAL A 72 14.45 2.55 5.01
C VAL A 72 15.01 2.94 3.66
N VAL A 73 14.14 3.00 2.65
CA VAL A 73 14.46 3.37 1.27
C VAL A 73 13.72 4.67 0.92
N PRO A 74 14.42 5.81 0.82
CA PRO A 74 13.78 7.06 0.42
C PRO A 74 13.24 6.98 -1.01
N GLN A 75 12.03 7.47 -1.21
CA GLN A 75 11.32 7.53 -2.49
C GLN A 75 10.79 8.96 -2.70
N PRO A 76 11.67 9.90 -3.13
CA PRO A 76 11.22 11.26 -3.42
C PRO A 76 10.26 11.27 -4.61
N ILE A 77 9.20 12.08 -4.52
CA ILE A 77 8.15 12.24 -5.53
C ILE A 77 8.37 13.57 -6.23
N ASP A 78 8.59 13.53 -7.54
CA ASP A 78 8.85 14.72 -8.35
C ASP A 78 7.63 15.16 -9.20
N GLY A 79 6.52 14.41 -9.13
CA GLY A 79 5.31 14.73 -9.88
C GLY A 79 4.12 13.81 -9.59
N PRO A 80 2.94 14.14 -10.14
CA PRO A 80 1.73 13.36 -9.95
C PRO A 80 1.75 12.02 -10.69
N GLY A 81 0.91 11.09 -10.27
CA GLY A 81 0.66 9.83 -10.96
C GLY A 81 0.98 8.61 -10.11
N VAL A 82 1.18 7.47 -10.76
CA VAL A 82 1.55 6.23 -10.09
C VAL A 82 3.01 6.32 -9.64
N ILE A 83 3.24 6.21 -8.34
CA ILE A 83 4.57 6.32 -7.72
C ILE A 83 5.12 4.97 -7.26
N GLY A 84 4.32 3.92 -7.26
CA GLY A 84 4.77 2.58 -6.88
C GLY A 84 3.64 1.60 -6.61
N LYS A 85 4.02 0.49 -5.99
CA LYS A 85 3.09 -0.52 -5.48
C LYS A 85 3.38 -0.82 -4.01
N VAL A 86 2.33 -1.16 -3.27
CA VAL A 86 2.39 -1.63 -1.88
C VAL A 86 1.71 -2.99 -1.82
N GLY A 87 2.49 -4.07 -1.92
CA GLY A 87 1.95 -5.38 -2.25
C GLY A 87 1.33 -5.34 -3.66
N ASP A 88 0.08 -5.76 -3.78
CA ASP A 88 -0.67 -5.72 -5.04
C ASP A 88 -1.37 -4.37 -5.29
N LEU A 89 -1.42 -3.51 -4.27
CA LEU A 89 -2.06 -2.20 -4.36
C LEU A 89 -1.23 -1.22 -5.21
N THR A 90 -1.87 -0.50 -6.11
CA THR A 90 -1.25 0.61 -6.85
C THR A 90 -1.30 1.86 -5.99
N LEU A 91 -0.13 2.48 -5.77
CA LEU A 91 0.00 3.74 -5.03
C LEU A 91 0.15 4.91 -5.99
N ARG A 92 -0.73 5.90 -5.85
CA ARG A 92 -0.70 7.16 -6.58
C ARG A 92 -0.44 8.34 -5.65
N ALA A 93 0.21 9.39 -6.17
CA ALA A 93 0.33 10.68 -5.53
C ALA A 93 -0.32 11.75 -6.42
N VAL A 94 -1.07 12.66 -5.81
CA VAL A 94 -1.71 13.79 -6.49
C VAL A 94 -1.39 15.06 -5.71
N PRO A 95 -0.95 16.15 -6.39
CA PRO A 95 -0.66 17.41 -5.73
C PRO A 95 -1.91 18.01 -5.08
N LEU A 96 -1.70 18.60 -3.91
CA LEU A 96 -2.72 19.34 -3.17
C LEU A 96 -2.30 20.80 -3.02
N GLU A 97 -3.28 21.70 -2.84
CA GLU A 97 -3.03 23.12 -2.61
C GLU A 97 -2.77 23.42 -1.14
N HIS A 98 -1.51 23.67 -0.83
CA HIS A 98 -1.04 24.03 0.50
C HIS A 98 0.13 25.02 0.42
N ARG A 99 0.65 25.49 1.59
CA ARG A 99 1.74 26.46 1.68
C ARG A 99 3.11 25.92 1.24
N CYS A 100 3.24 24.61 1.14
CA CYS A 100 4.43 23.91 0.64
C CYS A 100 3.98 22.75 -0.26
N THR A 101 4.93 22.15 -0.98
CA THR A 101 4.65 20.97 -1.81
C THR A 101 4.01 19.89 -0.98
N THR A 102 2.79 19.54 -1.32
CA THR A 102 1.94 18.60 -0.59
C THR A 102 1.31 17.62 -1.56
N TYR A 103 1.32 16.35 -1.20
CA TYR A 103 0.63 15.30 -1.94
C TYR A 103 -0.43 14.62 -1.08
N GLY A 104 -1.58 14.37 -1.68
CA GLY A 104 -2.49 13.35 -1.24
C GLY A 104 -2.14 12.01 -1.89
N TYR A 105 -2.59 10.93 -1.31
CA TYR A 105 -2.27 9.58 -1.76
C TYR A 105 -3.51 8.75 -2.00
N ARG A 106 -3.47 7.91 -3.03
CA ARG A 106 -4.51 6.95 -3.33
C ARG A 106 -3.93 5.55 -3.47
N LEU A 107 -4.60 4.58 -2.89
CA LEU A 107 -4.34 3.15 -3.02
C LEU A 107 -5.51 2.51 -3.75
N ASP A 108 -5.21 1.81 -4.83
CA ASP A 108 -6.19 1.06 -5.61
C ASP A 108 -5.81 -0.42 -5.61
N GLU A 109 -6.73 -1.29 -5.17
CA GLU A 109 -6.62 -2.74 -5.29
C GLU A 109 -7.01 -3.14 -6.73
N PRO A 110 -6.28 -4.04 -7.39
CA PRO A 110 -6.71 -4.57 -8.67
C PRO A 110 -7.99 -5.41 -8.50
N ASP A 111 -8.79 -5.48 -9.56
CA ASP A 111 -9.91 -6.41 -9.58
C ASP A 111 -9.41 -7.84 -9.35
N GLY A 112 -10.14 -8.59 -8.56
CA GLY A 112 -9.84 -9.97 -8.21
C GLY A 112 -10.94 -10.91 -8.64
N LEU A 113 -10.76 -12.18 -8.31
CA LEU A 113 -11.80 -13.20 -8.51
C LEU A 113 -12.33 -13.65 -7.15
N SER A 114 -13.62 -13.82 -7.05
CA SER A 114 -14.29 -14.46 -5.90
C SER A 114 -14.92 -15.75 -6.34
N VAL A 115 -14.65 -16.82 -5.61
CA VAL A 115 -15.31 -18.11 -5.81
C VAL A 115 -16.78 -17.98 -5.40
N VAL A 116 -17.67 -18.52 -6.23
CA VAL A 116 -19.10 -18.65 -5.94
C VAL A 116 -19.31 -20.03 -5.33
N PRO A 117 -19.58 -20.15 -4.01
CA PRO A 117 -19.61 -21.43 -3.31
C PRO A 117 -20.61 -22.42 -3.90
N GLU A 118 -21.77 -21.94 -4.35
CA GLU A 118 -22.84 -22.73 -4.95
C GLU A 118 -22.37 -23.38 -6.25
N ARG A 119 -21.74 -22.60 -7.15
CA ARG A 119 -21.20 -23.11 -8.42
C ARG A 119 -20.07 -24.10 -8.20
N LEU A 120 -19.19 -23.84 -7.23
CA LEU A 120 -18.10 -24.74 -6.88
C LEU A 120 -18.66 -26.08 -6.36
N ALA A 121 -19.68 -26.06 -5.50
CA ALA A 121 -20.30 -27.28 -4.94
C ALA A 121 -20.89 -28.17 -6.03
N GLU A 122 -21.46 -27.61 -7.10
CA GLU A 122 -22.02 -28.35 -8.24
C GLU A 122 -20.94 -29.14 -9.02
N THR A 123 -19.69 -28.67 -8.97
CA THR A 123 -18.57 -29.37 -9.66
C THR A 123 -18.05 -30.59 -8.94
N GLY A 124 -18.33 -30.73 -7.64
CA GLY A 124 -17.75 -31.76 -6.78
C GLY A 124 -16.26 -31.54 -6.45
N ILE A 125 -15.67 -30.40 -6.86
CA ILE A 125 -14.27 -30.05 -6.55
C ILE A 125 -14.21 -29.43 -5.17
N GLY A 126 -13.22 -29.88 -4.35
CA GLY A 126 -13.06 -29.37 -2.98
C GLY A 126 -11.64 -29.49 -2.45
N GLY A 127 -11.40 -28.95 -1.25
CA GLY A 127 -10.10 -29.02 -0.59
C GLY A 127 -8.96 -28.39 -1.41
N PRO A 128 -7.78 -29.02 -1.51
CA PRO A 128 -6.62 -28.49 -2.21
C PRO A 128 -6.85 -28.28 -3.73
N ASP A 129 -7.75 -29.06 -4.34
CA ASP A 129 -8.00 -29.02 -5.78
C ASP A 129 -8.61 -27.68 -6.23
N VAL A 130 -9.31 -27.00 -5.34
CA VAL A 130 -9.80 -25.63 -5.58
C VAL A 130 -8.64 -24.67 -5.85
N GLY A 131 -7.56 -24.77 -5.07
CA GLY A 131 -6.35 -23.96 -5.27
C GLY A 131 -5.74 -24.22 -6.65
N VAL A 132 -5.65 -25.48 -7.07
CA VAL A 132 -5.13 -25.87 -8.40
C VAL A 132 -6.01 -25.28 -9.51
N LEU A 133 -7.35 -25.42 -9.39
CA LEU A 133 -8.30 -24.84 -10.34
C LEU A 133 -8.10 -23.32 -10.50
N LEU A 134 -7.97 -22.61 -9.40
CA LEU A 134 -7.81 -21.15 -9.41
C LEU A 134 -6.47 -20.70 -10.00
N GLU A 135 -5.39 -21.41 -9.71
CA GLU A 135 -4.04 -21.09 -10.17
C GLU A 135 -3.84 -21.50 -11.64
N GLN A 136 -4.18 -22.75 -11.98
CA GLN A 136 -4.00 -23.30 -13.32
C GLN A 136 -5.05 -22.81 -14.32
N GLY A 137 -6.23 -22.37 -13.84
CA GLY A 137 -7.35 -21.89 -14.64
C GLY A 137 -8.33 -22.98 -15.07
N TRP A 138 -8.05 -24.26 -14.80
CA TRP A 138 -8.95 -25.40 -15.06
C TRP A 138 -8.58 -26.61 -14.18
N PHE A 139 -9.53 -27.53 -14.01
CA PHE A 139 -9.33 -28.79 -13.31
C PHE A 139 -10.27 -29.86 -13.85
N ASP A 140 -9.79 -31.10 -13.98
CA ASP A 140 -10.62 -32.25 -14.35
C ASP A 140 -11.23 -32.84 -13.08
N GLY A 141 -12.46 -32.43 -12.78
CA GLY A 141 -13.21 -32.85 -11.59
C GLY A 141 -14.04 -34.11 -11.83
N PRO A 142 -14.74 -34.60 -10.78
CA PRO A 142 -15.57 -35.81 -10.87
C PRO A 142 -16.67 -35.72 -11.94
N ASN A 143 -17.18 -34.52 -12.20
CA ASN A 143 -18.28 -34.25 -13.12
C ASN A 143 -17.81 -33.73 -14.50
N GLY A 144 -16.48 -33.77 -14.76
CA GLY A 144 -15.89 -33.29 -16.01
C GLY A 144 -14.94 -32.13 -15.81
N ARG A 145 -14.45 -31.54 -16.92
CA ARG A 145 -13.55 -30.40 -16.88
C ARG A 145 -14.30 -29.13 -16.46
N VAL A 146 -13.75 -28.44 -15.47
CA VAL A 146 -14.25 -27.19 -14.92
C VAL A 146 -13.20 -26.12 -15.15
N THR A 147 -13.60 -24.94 -15.60
CA THR A 147 -12.73 -23.78 -15.70
C THR A 147 -12.90 -22.88 -14.48
N ARG A 148 -11.89 -22.06 -14.21
CA ARG A 148 -11.95 -21.05 -13.14
C ARG A 148 -13.16 -20.12 -13.31
N ASP A 149 -13.46 -19.73 -14.53
CA ASP A 149 -14.56 -18.79 -14.84
C ASP A 149 -15.95 -19.40 -14.57
N ASP A 150 -16.08 -20.74 -14.61
CA ASP A 150 -17.33 -21.41 -14.27
C ASP A 150 -17.72 -21.22 -12.80
N VAL A 151 -16.71 -21.12 -11.92
CA VAL A 151 -16.89 -21.08 -10.46
C VAL A 151 -16.56 -19.74 -9.82
N THR A 152 -16.15 -18.73 -10.59
CA THR A 152 -15.78 -17.41 -10.07
C THR A 152 -16.60 -16.29 -10.70
N ILE A 153 -16.59 -15.17 -10.00
CA ILE A 153 -17.04 -13.86 -10.51
C ILE A 153 -15.94 -12.83 -10.28
N THR A 154 -15.88 -11.81 -11.10
CA THR A 154 -14.99 -10.67 -10.86
C THR A 154 -15.46 -9.92 -9.61
N ARG A 155 -14.56 -9.75 -8.66
CA ARG A 155 -14.71 -8.86 -7.50
C ARG A 155 -13.99 -7.56 -7.81
N LYS A 156 -14.72 -6.45 -7.79
CA LYS A 156 -14.10 -5.12 -7.92
C LYS A 156 -13.10 -4.90 -6.79
N GLY A 157 -11.92 -4.41 -7.13
CA GLY A 157 -10.93 -3.97 -6.16
C GLY A 157 -11.43 -2.79 -5.35
N GLN A 158 -10.95 -2.67 -4.12
CA GLN A 158 -11.26 -1.56 -3.23
C GLN A 158 -10.24 -0.43 -3.39
N SER A 159 -10.65 0.79 -3.05
CA SER A 159 -9.81 1.97 -3.15
C SER A 159 -9.91 2.84 -1.91
N MET A 160 -8.79 3.47 -1.56
CA MET A 160 -8.70 4.41 -0.44
C MET A 160 -7.92 5.63 -0.87
N ALA A 161 -8.40 6.83 -0.50
CA ALA A 161 -7.65 8.06 -0.63
C ALA A 161 -7.44 8.73 0.73
N PHE A 162 -6.26 9.35 0.87
CA PHE A 162 -5.88 10.15 2.02
C PHE A 162 -5.59 11.58 1.57
N VAL A 163 -6.41 12.52 2.02
CA VAL A 163 -6.38 13.94 1.67
C VAL A 163 -6.32 14.76 2.96
N MET A 164 -5.27 15.56 3.10
CA MET A 164 -5.04 16.32 4.32
C MET A 164 -4.33 17.64 4.02
N ASP A 165 -4.57 18.65 4.85
CA ASP A 165 -3.94 19.98 4.79
C ASP A 165 -4.00 20.64 3.41
N THR A 166 -5.20 20.74 2.88
CA THR A 166 -5.46 21.38 1.60
C THR A 166 -6.72 22.24 1.64
N VAL A 167 -6.78 23.25 0.79
CA VAL A 167 -8.05 23.84 0.42
C VAL A 167 -8.75 22.94 -0.61
N MET A 168 -10.02 23.20 -0.89
CA MET A 168 -10.71 22.51 -1.97
C MET A 168 -10.02 22.81 -3.29
N CYS A 169 -9.48 21.78 -3.95
CA CYS A 169 -8.74 21.89 -5.20
C CYS A 169 -9.00 20.68 -6.11
N ASP A 170 -8.60 20.78 -7.36
CA ASP A 170 -8.80 19.71 -8.34
C ASP A 170 -8.14 18.39 -7.90
N GLY A 171 -6.96 18.45 -7.28
CA GLY A 171 -6.28 17.26 -6.77
C GLY A 171 -7.04 16.55 -5.65
N ALA A 172 -7.71 17.31 -4.78
CA ALA A 172 -8.56 16.72 -3.73
C ALA A 172 -9.80 16.04 -4.34
N LEU A 173 -10.40 16.65 -5.37
CA LEU A 173 -11.53 16.07 -6.10
C LEU A 173 -11.10 14.82 -6.88
N GLU A 174 -9.94 14.84 -7.56
CA GLU A 174 -9.39 13.69 -8.27
C GLU A 174 -9.17 12.50 -7.34
N LEU A 175 -8.59 12.74 -6.16
CA LEU A 175 -8.36 11.69 -5.16
C LEU A 175 -9.66 11.10 -4.63
N ALA A 176 -10.67 11.95 -4.41
CA ALA A 176 -11.96 11.54 -3.83
C ALA A 176 -12.87 10.82 -4.83
N ASP A 177 -12.63 10.99 -6.14
CA ASP A 177 -13.51 10.45 -7.17
C ASP A 177 -13.54 8.93 -7.16
N GLY A 178 -14.74 8.37 -6.91
CA GLY A 178 -15.02 6.94 -6.96
C GLY A 178 -14.23 6.06 -5.98
N VAL A 179 -13.69 6.63 -4.88
CA VAL A 179 -13.03 5.83 -3.83
C VAL A 179 -14.04 5.20 -2.87
N ASP A 180 -13.69 4.04 -2.34
CA ASP A 180 -14.52 3.36 -1.34
C ASP A 180 -14.33 3.97 0.07
N LEU A 181 -13.13 4.51 0.34
CA LEU A 181 -12.80 5.18 1.60
C LEU A 181 -12.01 6.46 1.35
N LEU A 182 -12.54 7.58 1.80
CA LEU A 182 -11.84 8.86 1.87
C LEU A 182 -11.50 9.20 3.33
N VAL A 183 -10.25 9.56 3.59
CA VAL A 183 -9.72 10.00 4.89
C VAL A 183 -9.18 11.41 4.79
#